data_9b795955bc8c45e6457f707ef2dbeab9
#
_entry.id   9b795955bc8c45e6457f707ef2dbeab9
#
_cell.length_a   1.000
_cell.length_b   1.000
_cell.length_c   1.000
_cell.angle_alpha   90.00
_cell.angle_beta   90.00
_cell.angle_gamma   90.00
#
_symmetry.space_group_name_H-M   'P 1'
#
loop_
_entity.id
_entity.type
_entity.pdbx_description
1 polymer ?
#
loop_
_entity_poly.entity_id
_entity_poly.type
_entity_poly.pdbx_seq_one_letter_code
_entity_poly.pdbx_strand_id
1 'polypeptide(L)'
;MSDAVIVLREECILAAEGKAGRTPKITKARRIPVEGFGNTMEQWKKALETCLESLHADHVKLVLPASYSSARITQVPYATGKQLGKIAKNVMQENESEGVADYSVVQGDKKQGLSLCCGSTSEKFLSGLTAITGELGIPVDAVSVPLEGYLRLMSQLKECRNRTAIYLIFEDSSVTSLLYRDGVYQYSTRSRIFSERGTLDFGTEIVRNISGIRQFYATMNADTPITDVYYTGCAPDDFEAGLDGIRAMNLEVRPLEVNLPFDAPGNPGDWLACIGAMITDKKNINLYDRWLADQKKDGVGKVHFGKELIPPAVTLAACLVLFAGVAVWNGATSARIRKMDHWMQDSAVQEQYRQAEERKNYSASLSQSIAQVNRMEDNLATYPDLTEDVIREIEDVSGRDMDVKIQGLDMETGTLTFNAVSRQVIDIPGYVSRLTTTGLFEEVNYTGYSYGDNEYTLSLSCVLAAADAGEVQ
;
A
#
# COMPACT_ATOMS: atom_id res chain seq x y z
N MET A 1 18.11 0.49 32.06
CA MET A 1 17.47 -0.20 30.92
C MET A 1 17.69 0.66 29.72
N SER A 2 18.35 0.14 28.71
CA SER A 2 18.54 0.82 27.41
C SER A 2 17.59 0.19 26.40
N ASP A 3 16.89 1.04 25.66
CA ASP A 3 16.03 0.63 24.56
C ASP A 3 16.83 0.67 23.25
N ALA A 4 16.59 -0.28 22.38
CA ALA A 4 17.14 -0.25 21.04
C ALA A 4 16.07 -0.41 19.98
N VAL A 5 16.35 0.17 18.81
CA VAL A 5 15.55 -0.01 17.59
C VAL A 5 16.46 -0.53 16.49
N ILE A 6 16.01 -1.57 15.83
CA ILE A 6 16.64 -2.12 14.64
C ILE A 6 15.67 -1.95 13.48
N VAL A 7 16.04 -1.15 12.49
CA VAL A 7 15.28 -0.94 11.26
C VAL A 7 15.89 -1.80 10.17
N LEU A 8 15.14 -2.75 9.68
CA LEU A 8 15.55 -3.60 8.57
C LEU A 8 15.24 -2.89 7.25
N ARG A 9 16.24 -2.73 6.39
CA ARG A 9 16.12 -2.19 5.04
C ARG A 9 16.68 -3.18 4.02
N GLU A 10 16.51 -2.89 2.76
CA GLU A 10 16.98 -3.75 1.68
C GLU A 10 18.51 -3.78 1.58
N GLU A 11 19.15 -2.62 1.75
CA GLU A 11 20.59 -2.45 1.57
C GLU A 11 21.36 -2.39 2.90
N CYS A 12 20.67 -2.12 4.01
CA CYS A 12 21.33 -1.99 5.31
C CYS A 12 20.38 -2.23 6.48
N ILE A 13 20.96 -2.48 7.63
CA ILE A 13 20.29 -2.40 8.92
C ILE A 13 20.69 -1.10 9.61
N LEU A 14 19.72 -0.36 10.13
CA LEU A 14 19.95 0.77 11.00
C LEU A 14 19.69 0.34 12.44
N ALA A 15 20.69 0.42 13.30
CA ALA A 15 20.57 0.11 14.71
C ALA A 15 20.81 1.38 15.54
N ALA A 16 19.90 1.68 16.46
CA ALA A 16 20.03 2.82 17.35
C ALA A 16 19.72 2.41 18.79
N GLU A 17 20.56 2.87 19.72
CA GLU A 17 20.36 2.72 21.16
C GLU A 17 20.03 4.06 21.81
N GLY A 18 19.23 4.02 22.85
CA GLY A 18 18.90 5.23 23.58
C GLY A 18 17.80 5.02 24.61
N LYS A 19 16.99 6.05 24.80
CA LYS A 19 15.82 6.01 25.68
C LYS A 19 14.57 6.27 24.87
N ALA A 20 13.68 5.30 24.82
CA ALA A 20 12.36 5.45 24.22
C ALA A 20 11.45 6.31 25.09
N GLY A 21 10.50 7.01 24.48
CA GLY A 21 9.56 7.87 25.20
C GLY A 21 8.83 8.82 24.26
N ARG A 22 8.08 9.77 24.82
CA ARG A 22 7.44 10.83 24.01
C ARG A 22 8.47 11.69 23.28
N THR A 23 9.59 11.99 23.91
CA THR A 23 10.74 12.67 23.32
C THR A 23 11.91 11.72 23.44
N PRO A 24 12.16 10.88 22.44
CA PRO A 24 13.23 9.91 22.50
C PRO A 24 14.60 10.59 22.46
N LYS A 25 15.59 9.91 23.02
CA LYS A 25 16.98 10.33 22.95
C LYS A 25 17.82 9.19 22.40
N ILE A 26 18.47 9.40 21.26
CA ILE A 26 19.41 8.44 20.68
C ILE A 26 20.82 8.79 21.13
N THR A 27 21.54 7.82 21.68
CA THR A 27 22.90 7.96 22.18
C THR A 27 23.93 7.25 21.30
N LYS A 28 23.52 6.18 20.63
CA LYS A 28 24.35 5.45 19.67
C LYS A 28 23.54 5.13 18.42
N ALA A 29 24.17 5.15 17.28
CA ALA A 29 23.58 4.81 16.01
C ALA A 29 24.62 4.12 15.12
N ARG A 30 24.23 3.05 14.43
CA ARG A 30 25.08 2.30 13.52
C ARG A 30 24.31 1.89 12.28
N ARG A 31 24.95 2.05 11.12
CA ARG A 31 24.48 1.51 9.85
C ARG A 31 25.33 0.30 9.50
N ILE A 32 24.69 -0.85 9.27
CA ILE A 32 25.33 -2.10 8.93
C ILE A 32 24.86 -2.49 7.53
N PRO A 33 25.74 -2.62 6.53
CA PRO A 33 25.35 -3.02 5.19
C PRO A 33 24.83 -4.47 5.19
N VAL A 34 23.84 -4.73 4.35
CA VAL A 34 23.35 -6.08 4.05
C VAL A 34 24.08 -6.53 2.79
N GLU A 35 24.98 -7.51 2.93
CA GLU A 35 25.79 -8.02 1.84
C GLU A 35 24.99 -8.96 0.92
N GLY A 36 25.14 -8.79 -0.40
CA GLY A 36 24.57 -9.65 -1.43
C GLY A 36 23.33 -9.05 -2.12
N PHE A 37 22.92 -9.67 -3.22
CA PHE A 37 21.70 -9.31 -3.94
C PHE A 37 20.52 -10.13 -3.42
N GLY A 38 19.45 -9.44 -3.07
CA GLY A 38 18.21 -10.02 -2.57
C GLY A 38 18.14 -10.07 -1.03
N ASN A 39 17.00 -9.66 -0.50
CA ASN A 39 16.75 -9.64 0.95
C ASN A 39 16.36 -11.02 1.46
N THR A 40 17.31 -11.94 1.47
CA THR A 40 17.10 -13.25 2.07
C THR A 40 17.21 -13.15 3.59
N MET A 41 16.47 -13.99 4.30
CA MET A 41 16.55 -14.09 5.76
C MET A 41 17.99 -14.36 6.25
N GLU A 42 18.78 -15.10 5.46
CA GLU A 42 20.18 -15.40 5.74
C GLU A 42 21.07 -14.15 5.73
N GLN A 43 20.85 -13.24 4.80
CA GLN A 43 21.61 -12.00 4.71
C GLN A 43 21.30 -11.08 5.89
N TRP A 44 20.04 -10.97 6.27
CA TRP A 44 19.68 -10.24 7.49
C TRP A 44 20.22 -10.90 8.75
N LYS A 45 20.28 -12.23 8.82
CA LYS A 45 20.89 -12.94 9.95
C LYS A 45 22.33 -12.51 10.15
N LYS A 46 23.16 -12.53 9.09
CA LYS A 46 24.56 -12.07 9.15
C LYS A 46 24.70 -10.61 9.56
N ALA A 47 23.88 -9.74 9.00
CA ALA A 47 23.90 -8.32 9.35
C ALA A 47 23.45 -8.08 10.81
N LEU A 48 22.47 -8.85 11.31
CA LEU A 48 22.04 -8.84 12.71
C LEU A 48 23.13 -9.38 13.65
N GLU A 49 23.86 -10.41 13.27
CA GLU A 49 25.02 -10.90 14.03
C GLU A 49 26.07 -9.79 14.22
N THR A 50 26.42 -9.08 13.14
CA THR A 50 27.33 -7.92 13.22
C THR A 50 26.74 -6.79 14.06
N CYS A 51 25.43 -6.59 14.03
CA CYS A 51 24.75 -5.61 14.85
C CYS A 51 24.91 -5.91 16.35
N LEU A 52 24.78 -7.17 16.75
CA LEU A 52 24.87 -7.62 18.15
C LEU A 52 26.23 -7.41 18.79
N GLU A 53 27.31 -7.41 18.02
CA GLU A 53 28.66 -7.14 18.55
C GLU A 53 28.75 -5.78 19.25
N SER A 54 27.85 -4.87 18.93
CA SER A 54 27.86 -3.49 19.42
C SER A 54 26.57 -3.05 20.10
N LEU A 55 25.50 -3.82 19.98
CA LEU A 55 24.20 -3.52 20.56
C LEU A 55 24.07 -4.18 21.93
N HIS A 56 23.81 -3.35 22.95
CA HIS A 56 23.63 -3.82 24.33
C HIS A 56 22.33 -3.22 24.87
N ALA A 57 21.20 -3.84 24.53
CA ALA A 57 19.88 -3.38 24.98
C ALA A 57 19.08 -4.52 25.58
N ASP A 58 18.31 -4.18 26.63
CA ASP A 58 17.40 -5.10 27.31
C ASP A 58 16.09 -5.28 26.52
N HIS A 59 15.75 -4.29 25.70
CA HIS A 59 14.51 -4.22 24.93
C HIS A 59 14.80 -3.79 23.50
N VAL A 60 14.39 -4.60 22.54
CA VAL A 60 14.62 -4.33 21.11
C VAL A 60 13.30 -4.24 20.37
N LYS A 61 13.07 -3.11 19.70
CA LYS A 61 12.00 -2.93 18.73
C LYS A 61 12.52 -3.11 17.32
N LEU A 62 11.90 -4.00 16.56
CA LEU A 62 12.17 -4.18 15.13
C LEU A 62 11.22 -3.35 14.30
N VAL A 63 11.75 -2.72 13.25
CA VAL A 63 10.96 -2.09 12.20
C VAL A 63 11.16 -2.89 10.92
N LEU A 64 10.08 -3.39 10.36
CA LEU A 64 10.12 -4.25 9.18
C LEU A 64 10.50 -3.44 7.93
N PRO A 65 11.11 -4.10 6.93
CA PRO A 65 11.30 -3.47 5.64
C PRO A 65 9.93 -3.18 5.00
N ALA A 66 9.82 -2.06 4.31
CA ALA A 66 8.57 -1.70 3.65
C ALA A 66 8.19 -2.63 2.49
N SER A 67 9.13 -3.41 1.95
CA SER A 67 8.88 -4.47 0.95
C SER A 67 8.23 -5.73 1.54
N TYR A 68 8.31 -5.93 2.85
CA TYR A 68 7.73 -7.09 3.56
C TYR A 68 6.65 -6.69 4.55
N SER A 69 6.26 -5.43 4.55
CA SER A 69 5.18 -4.92 5.39
C SER A 69 4.26 -4.02 4.59
N SER A 70 2.99 -4.01 4.95
CA SER A 70 2.01 -3.06 4.44
C SER A 70 1.64 -2.08 5.54
N ALA A 71 1.37 -0.83 5.16
CA ALA A 71 0.86 0.16 6.08
C ALA A 71 -0.17 1.05 5.37
N ARG A 72 -1.34 1.17 5.97
CA ARG A 72 -2.46 1.94 5.42
C ARG A 72 -3.08 2.83 6.49
N ILE A 73 -3.46 4.03 6.09
CA ILE A 73 -4.24 4.92 6.94
C ILE A 73 -5.72 4.82 6.57
N THR A 74 -6.55 4.51 7.56
CA THR A 74 -8.00 4.39 7.37
C THR A 74 -8.72 5.31 8.35
N GLN A 75 -9.70 6.06 7.86
CA GLN A 75 -10.56 6.87 8.71
C GLN A 75 -11.72 6.04 9.26
N VAL A 76 -11.95 6.17 10.57
CA VAL A 76 -13.02 5.46 11.27
C VAL A 76 -13.79 6.43 12.16
N PRO A 77 -15.06 6.14 12.49
CA PRO A 77 -15.81 6.91 13.48
C PRO A 77 -15.08 6.95 14.83
N TYR A 78 -15.25 8.06 15.56
CA TYR A 78 -14.65 8.20 16.87
C TYR A 78 -15.14 7.11 17.83
N ALA A 79 -14.21 6.37 18.37
CA ALA A 79 -14.45 5.32 19.35
C ALA A 79 -13.26 5.21 20.32
N THR A 80 -13.46 4.60 21.47
CA THR A 80 -12.42 4.39 22.47
C THR A 80 -12.47 2.98 23.06
N GLY A 81 -11.37 2.53 23.65
CA GLY A 81 -11.29 1.25 24.38
C GLY A 81 -11.72 0.05 23.53
N LYS A 82 -12.59 -0.80 24.08
CA LYS A 82 -13.03 -2.03 23.41
C LYS A 82 -13.77 -1.81 22.09
N GLN A 83 -14.50 -0.68 21.95
CA GLN A 83 -15.22 -0.37 20.73
C GLN A 83 -14.25 -0.04 19.59
N LEU A 84 -13.22 0.78 19.87
CA LEU A 84 -12.17 1.07 18.89
C LEU A 84 -11.46 -0.21 18.44
N GLY A 85 -11.14 -1.12 19.39
CA GLY A 85 -10.52 -2.40 19.06
C GLY A 85 -11.38 -3.29 18.14
N LYS A 86 -12.70 -3.27 18.29
CA LYS A 86 -13.62 -3.98 17.38
C LYS A 86 -13.63 -3.37 15.97
N ILE A 87 -13.73 -2.03 15.89
CA ILE A 87 -13.71 -1.30 14.62
C ILE A 87 -12.38 -1.57 13.88
N ALA A 88 -11.26 -1.41 14.57
CA ALA A 88 -9.94 -1.65 14.00
C ALA A 88 -9.78 -3.10 13.51
N LYS A 89 -10.29 -4.08 14.26
CA LYS A 89 -10.27 -5.49 13.84
C LYS A 89 -11.05 -5.69 12.54
N ASN A 90 -12.24 -5.12 12.41
CA ASN A 90 -13.05 -5.24 11.19
C ASN A 90 -12.32 -4.61 10.00
N VAL A 91 -11.78 -3.39 10.16
CA VAL A 91 -11.00 -2.71 9.12
C VAL A 91 -9.79 -3.53 8.67
N MET A 92 -9.08 -4.17 9.61
CA MET A 92 -7.94 -5.03 9.27
C MET A 92 -8.38 -6.31 8.54
N GLN A 93 -9.50 -6.92 8.94
CA GLN A 93 -10.03 -8.13 8.29
C GLN A 93 -10.58 -7.88 6.89
N GLU A 94 -11.19 -6.73 6.63
CA GLU A 94 -11.68 -6.35 5.29
C GLU A 94 -10.54 -6.12 4.28
N ASN A 95 -9.39 -5.68 4.76
CA ASN A 95 -8.28 -5.29 3.90
C ASN A 95 -7.20 -6.36 3.73
N GLU A 96 -7.08 -7.29 4.67
CA GLU A 96 -5.99 -8.28 4.70
C GLU A 96 -6.51 -9.62 5.26
N SER A 97 -6.84 -10.53 4.35
CA SER A 97 -7.37 -11.85 4.71
C SER A 97 -6.29 -12.81 5.25
N GLU A 98 -5.02 -12.57 4.94
CA GLU A 98 -3.90 -13.46 5.31
C GLU A 98 -2.73 -12.64 5.86
N GLY A 99 -2.46 -12.75 7.17
CA GLY A 99 -1.31 -12.13 7.79
C GLY A 99 -1.55 -11.64 9.21
N VAL A 100 -0.48 -11.16 9.83
CA VAL A 100 -0.52 -10.54 11.17
C VAL A 100 -0.69 -9.04 11.00
N ALA A 101 -1.74 -8.49 11.59
CA ALA A 101 -2.05 -7.06 11.50
C ALA A 101 -2.31 -6.44 12.87
N ASP A 102 -1.85 -5.21 13.09
CA ASP A 102 -2.14 -4.39 14.26
C ASP A 102 -2.30 -2.92 13.84
N TYR A 103 -2.75 -2.08 14.75
CA TYR A 103 -3.05 -0.68 14.46
C TYR A 103 -2.54 0.27 15.54
N SER A 104 -2.36 1.52 15.15
CA SER A 104 -2.19 2.65 16.07
C SER A 104 -3.09 3.81 15.67
N VAL A 105 -3.35 4.74 16.60
CA VAL A 105 -4.11 5.97 16.32
C VAL A 105 -3.11 7.06 15.93
N VAL A 106 -3.27 7.62 14.74
CA VAL A 106 -2.38 8.68 14.23
C VAL A 106 -2.90 10.05 14.64
N GLN A 107 -4.18 10.30 14.38
CA GLN A 107 -4.83 11.58 14.67
C GLN A 107 -6.34 11.43 14.75
N GLY A 108 -7.02 12.49 15.16
CA GLY A 108 -8.48 12.57 15.15
C GLY A 108 -9.05 13.08 16.45
N ASP A 109 -10.31 13.40 16.39
CA ASP A 109 -11.10 13.91 17.51
C ASP A 109 -12.56 13.42 17.46
N LYS A 110 -13.35 13.84 18.43
CA LYS A 110 -14.78 13.44 18.52
C LYS A 110 -15.63 13.92 17.34
N LYS A 111 -15.23 14.96 16.61
CA LYS A 111 -16.01 15.55 15.52
C LYS A 111 -15.62 14.94 14.17
N GLN A 112 -14.34 14.71 13.95
CA GLN A 112 -13.78 14.27 12.66
C GLN A 112 -13.58 12.75 12.58
N GLY A 113 -13.70 12.03 13.71
CA GLY A 113 -13.36 10.62 13.77
C GLY A 113 -11.88 10.40 14.04
N LEU A 114 -11.39 9.17 13.81
CA LEU A 114 -10.00 8.79 14.05
C LEU A 114 -9.36 8.29 12.76
N SER A 115 -8.10 8.67 12.55
CA SER A 115 -7.24 8.07 11.52
C SER A 115 -6.41 6.97 12.16
N LEU A 116 -6.59 5.74 11.71
CA LEU A 116 -5.84 4.58 12.16
C LEU A 116 -4.73 4.27 11.17
N CYS A 117 -3.52 4.09 11.66
CA CYS A 117 -2.45 3.44 10.91
C CYS A 117 -2.56 1.93 11.15
N CYS A 118 -2.98 1.19 10.16
CA CYS A 118 -3.02 -0.27 10.18
C CYS A 118 -1.76 -0.79 9.50
N GLY A 119 -0.94 -1.54 10.24
CA GLY A 119 0.26 -2.18 9.72
C GLY A 119 0.12 -3.68 9.71
N SER A 120 0.69 -4.34 8.71
CA SER A 120 0.64 -5.79 8.58
C SER A 120 1.87 -6.39 7.92
N THR A 121 2.03 -7.68 8.09
CA THR A 121 3.04 -8.50 7.42
C THR A 121 2.56 -9.95 7.29
N SER A 122 3.17 -10.73 6.40
CA SER A 122 2.84 -12.15 6.30
C SER A 122 3.30 -12.91 7.55
N GLU A 123 2.50 -13.86 8.00
CA GLU A 123 2.85 -14.70 9.14
C GLU A 123 4.14 -15.48 8.92
N LYS A 124 4.34 -15.97 7.70
CA LYS A 124 5.55 -16.69 7.31
C LYS A 124 6.81 -15.84 7.47
N PHE A 125 6.74 -14.57 7.06
CA PHE A 125 7.87 -13.65 7.20
C PHE A 125 8.17 -13.35 8.67
N LEU A 126 7.13 -13.04 9.45
CA LEU A 126 7.29 -12.72 10.88
C LEU A 126 7.83 -13.93 11.67
N SER A 127 7.34 -15.12 11.39
CA SER A 127 7.81 -16.36 12.01
C SER A 127 9.29 -16.63 11.68
N GLY A 128 9.70 -16.45 10.41
CA GLY A 128 11.11 -16.59 10.01
C GLY A 128 12.02 -15.57 10.70
N LEU A 129 11.59 -14.31 10.77
CA LEU A 129 12.33 -13.25 11.46
C LEU A 129 12.45 -13.52 12.97
N THR A 130 11.37 -13.99 13.58
CA THR A 130 11.35 -14.35 15.01
C THR A 130 12.26 -15.54 15.31
N ALA A 131 12.33 -16.53 14.42
CA ALA A 131 13.26 -17.65 14.56
C ALA A 131 14.72 -17.16 14.55
N ILE A 132 15.10 -16.32 13.59
CA ILE A 132 16.46 -15.74 13.50
C ILE A 132 16.78 -14.92 14.75
N THR A 133 15.90 -14.02 15.17
CA THR A 133 16.14 -13.20 16.37
C THR A 133 16.22 -14.03 17.64
N GLY A 134 15.43 -15.12 17.72
CA GLY A 134 15.52 -16.10 18.79
C GLY A 134 16.83 -16.87 18.84
N GLU A 135 17.33 -17.34 17.69
CA GLU A 135 18.64 -18.00 17.55
C GLU A 135 19.79 -17.06 17.97
N LEU A 136 19.69 -15.78 17.62
CA LEU A 136 20.67 -14.75 17.95
C LEU A 136 20.53 -14.20 19.39
N GLY A 137 19.50 -14.60 20.10
CA GLY A 137 19.24 -14.12 21.47
C GLY A 137 18.85 -12.64 21.56
N ILE A 138 18.30 -12.06 20.49
CA ILE A 138 17.84 -10.67 20.47
C ILE A 138 16.53 -10.56 21.26
N PRO A 139 16.45 -9.73 22.33
CA PRO A 139 15.25 -9.59 23.14
C PRO A 139 14.20 -8.69 22.45
N VAL A 140 13.50 -9.26 21.47
CA VAL A 140 12.49 -8.52 20.68
C VAL A 140 11.22 -8.36 21.51
N ASP A 141 10.85 -7.12 21.79
CA ASP A 141 9.61 -6.77 22.49
C ASP A 141 8.50 -6.30 21.56
N ALA A 142 8.87 -5.72 20.43
CA ALA A 142 7.89 -5.19 19.48
C ALA A 142 8.38 -5.27 18.04
N VAL A 143 7.43 -5.45 17.14
CA VAL A 143 7.64 -5.38 15.69
C VAL A 143 6.66 -4.39 15.09
N SER A 144 7.14 -3.39 14.35
CA SER A 144 6.32 -2.34 13.76
C SER A 144 6.68 -2.07 12.29
N VAL A 145 5.97 -1.14 11.67
CA VAL A 145 6.13 -0.74 10.26
C VAL A 145 6.71 0.68 10.16
N PRO A 146 7.48 1.03 9.12
CA PRO A 146 8.16 2.32 9.00
C PRO A 146 7.21 3.52 9.05
N LEU A 147 6.08 3.42 8.34
CA LEU A 147 5.12 4.53 8.22
C LEU A 147 4.61 5.01 9.58
N GLU A 148 4.35 4.10 10.52
CA GLU A 148 3.95 4.48 11.88
C GLU A 148 4.99 5.40 12.54
N GLY A 149 6.27 5.03 12.45
CA GLY A 149 7.37 5.81 13.00
C GLY A 149 7.43 7.21 12.39
N TYR A 150 7.30 7.31 11.06
CA TYR A 150 7.30 8.60 10.38
C TYR A 150 6.15 9.49 10.81
N LEU A 151 4.92 8.97 10.88
CA LEU A 151 3.75 9.75 11.30
C LEU A 151 3.88 10.27 12.73
N ARG A 152 4.43 9.46 13.64
CA ARG A 152 4.70 9.88 15.02
C ARG A 152 5.75 10.97 15.09
N LEU A 153 6.83 10.80 14.34
CA LEU A 153 7.90 11.80 14.28
C LEU A 153 7.35 13.12 13.74
N MET A 154 6.64 13.10 12.61
CA MET A 154 6.07 14.31 12.00
C MET A 154 5.15 15.07 12.95
N SER A 155 4.40 14.37 13.80
CA SER A 155 3.53 15.02 14.80
C SER A 155 4.30 15.85 15.85
N GLN A 156 5.62 15.64 15.99
CA GLN A 156 6.47 16.33 16.96
C GLN A 156 7.32 17.43 16.37
N LEU A 157 7.58 17.36 15.05
CA LEU A 157 8.43 18.35 14.37
C LEU A 157 7.71 19.69 14.24
N LYS A 158 8.46 20.78 14.50
CA LYS A 158 7.95 22.16 14.37
C LYS A 158 7.56 22.48 12.93
N GLU A 159 8.34 21.96 11.99
CA GLU A 159 8.17 22.15 10.55
C GLU A 159 6.84 21.55 10.04
N CYS A 160 6.26 20.59 10.78
CA CYS A 160 4.99 19.97 10.41
C CYS A 160 3.78 20.65 11.05
N ARG A 161 3.99 21.50 12.08
CA ARG A 161 2.89 22.14 12.80
C ARG A 161 2.25 23.24 11.95
N ASN A 162 0.94 23.16 11.75
CA ASN A 162 0.15 24.16 11.01
C ASN A 162 0.70 24.50 9.62
N ARG A 163 1.35 23.53 8.95
CA ARG A 163 1.86 23.70 7.59
C ARG A 163 1.14 22.80 6.60
N THR A 164 0.98 23.32 5.39
CA THR A 164 0.53 22.55 4.22
C THR A 164 1.74 22.32 3.33
N ALA A 165 2.28 21.10 3.40
CA ALA A 165 3.56 20.76 2.78
C ALA A 165 3.64 19.27 2.40
N ILE A 166 4.59 18.98 1.49
CA ILE A 166 4.99 17.62 1.13
C ILE A 166 6.30 17.31 1.85
N TYR A 167 6.40 16.12 2.45
CA TYR A 167 7.61 15.62 3.10
C TYR A 167 8.10 14.39 2.38
N LEU A 168 9.33 14.45 1.85
CA LEU A 168 9.98 13.37 1.11
C LEU A 168 11.03 12.71 2.01
N ILE A 169 10.83 11.45 2.32
CA ILE A 169 11.76 10.65 3.13
C ILE A 169 12.39 9.62 2.20
N PHE A 170 13.67 9.84 1.89
CA PHE A 170 14.44 8.95 1.02
C PHE A 170 15.03 7.80 1.82
N GLU A 171 14.80 6.59 1.34
CA GLU A 171 15.32 5.35 1.89
C GLU A 171 15.86 4.49 0.76
N ASP A 172 17.15 4.16 0.80
CA ASP A 172 17.81 3.34 -0.22
C ASP A 172 17.34 3.70 -1.65
N SER A 173 16.62 2.82 -2.32
CA SER A 173 16.06 3.00 -3.67
C SER A 173 14.58 3.41 -3.67
N SER A 174 14.09 4.07 -2.62
CA SER A 174 12.68 4.48 -2.56
C SER A 174 12.50 5.83 -1.84
N VAL A 175 11.37 6.47 -2.09
CA VAL A 175 10.92 7.67 -1.40
C VAL A 175 9.54 7.45 -0.81
N THR A 176 9.41 7.71 0.49
CA THR A 176 8.11 7.81 1.16
C THR A 176 7.71 9.28 1.19
N SER A 177 6.61 9.60 0.56
CA SER A 177 6.08 10.96 0.46
C SER A 177 4.87 11.10 1.35
N LEU A 178 4.87 12.12 2.21
CA LEU A 178 3.77 12.42 3.13
C LEU A 178 3.20 13.79 2.78
N LEU A 179 1.89 13.89 2.69
CA LEU A 179 1.17 15.15 2.49
C LEU A 179 0.48 15.57 3.78
N TYR A 180 0.74 16.76 4.23
CA TYR A 180 0.08 17.39 5.37
C TYR A 180 -0.65 18.66 4.93
N ARG A 181 -1.83 18.93 5.49
CA ARG A 181 -2.57 20.17 5.36
C ARG A 181 -2.82 20.75 6.74
N ASP A 182 -2.36 21.96 6.97
CA ASP A 182 -2.48 22.67 8.25
C ASP A 182 -1.96 21.83 9.44
N GLY A 183 -0.91 21.05 9.21
CA GLY A 183 -0.32 20.15 10.20
C GLY A 183 -1.09 18.83 10.40
N VAL A 184 -2.14 18.58 9.62
CA VAL A 184 -2.94 17.36 9.67
C VAL A 184 -2.56 16.45 8.50
N TYR A 185 -2.24 15.20 8.79
CA TYR A 185 -1.95 14.19 7.76
C TYR A 185 -3.12 14.02 6.79
N GLN A 186 -2.84 14.00 5.50
CA GLN A 186 -3.82 13.81 4.43
C GLN A 186 -3.58 12.53 3.63
N TYR A 187 -2.33 12.30 3.22
CA TYR A 187 -2.01 11.23 2.29
C TYR A 187 -0.56 10.79 2.43
N SER A 188 -0.28 9.55 2.09
CA SER A 188 1.09 9.05 1.93
C SER A 188 1.19 8.07 0.77
N THR A 189 2.32 8.10 0.11
CA THR A 189 2.66 7.13 -0.92
C THR A 189 4.14 6.76 -0.80
N ARG A 190 4.48 5.56 -1.24
CA ARG A 190 5.87 5.11 -1.37
C ARG A 190 6.12 4.75 -2.82
N SER A 191 7.13 5.36 -3.39
CA SER A 191 7.54 5.14 -4.78
C SER A 191 8.97 4.60 -4.81
N ARG A 192 9.21 3.65 -5.71
CA ARG A 192 10.57 3.20 -5.99
C ARG A 192 11.25 4.24 -6.89
N ILE A 193 12.52 4.46 -6.65
CA ILE A 193 13.39 5.33 -7.46
C ILE A 193 14.31 4.41 -8.25
N PHE A 194 14.34 4.59 -9.55
CA PHE A 194 15.14 3.78 -10.47
C PHE A 194 16.40 4.48 -10.92
N SER A 195 16.41 5.82 -10.84
CA SER A 195 17.50 6.65 -11.29
C SER A 195 18.55 6.84 -10.19
N GLU A 196 19.79 6.98 -10.60
CA GLU A 196 20.90 7.29 -9.70
C GLU A 196 20.76 8.71 -9.13
N ARG A 197 20.99 8.86 -7.83
CA ARG A 197 20.88 10.15 -7.13
C ARG A 197 21.77 11.22 -7.75
N GLY A 198 21.30 12.45 -7.78
CA GLY A 198 22.02 13.59 -8.37
C GLY A 198 21.97 13.66 -9.89
N THR A 199 21.36 12.70 -10.58
CA THR A 199 21.19 12.73 -12.03
C THR A 199 19.93 13.50 -12.46
N LEU A 200 19.88 13.91 -13.73
CA LEU A 200 18.72 14.57 -14.32
C LEU A 200 17.45 13.68 -14.25
N ASP A 201 17.63 12.38 -14.48
CA ASP A 201 16.55 11.41 -14.41
C ASP A 201 16.01 11.29 -12.99
N PHE A 202 16.86 11.27 -11.98
CA PHE A 202 16.47 11.35 -10.57
C PHE A 202 15.63 12.61 -10.30
N GLY A 203 16.12 13.78 -10.73
CA GLY A 203 15.39 15.04 -10.62
C GLY A 203 14.00 14.95 -11.26
N THR A 204 13.90 14.36 -12.46
CA THR A 204 12.64 14.16 -13.18
C THR A 204 11.68 13.22 -12.42
N GLU A 205 12.17 12.12 -11.85
CA GLU A 205 11.36 11.22 -11.02
C GLU A 205 10.80 11.94 -9.79
N ILE A 206 11.60 12.77 -9.14
CA ILE A 206 11.14 13.52 -7.96
C ILE A 206 10.09 14.56 -8.35
N VAL A 207 10.30 15.31 -9.44
CA VAL A 207 9.31 16.27 -9.96
C VAL A 207 7.99 15.58 -10.28
N ARG A 208 8.03 14.40 -10.91
CA ARG A 208 6.84 13.60 -11.22
C ARG A 208 6.13 13.14 -9.95
N ASN A 209 6.86 12.67 -8.94
CA ASN A 209 6.30 12.26 -7.66
C ASN A 209 5.57 13.43 -6.98
N ILE A 210 6.19 14.60 -6.90
CA ILE A 210 5.60 15.82 -6.34
C ILE A 210 4.36 16.24 -7.13
N SER A 211 4.43 16.20 -8.47
CA SER A 211 3.30 16.53 -9.33
C SER A 211 2.09 15.63 -9.09
N GLY A 212 2.31 14.31 -8.95
CA GLY A 212 1.25 13.36 -8.63
C GLY A 212 0.58 13.65 -7.29
N ILE A 213 1.36 14.01 -6.26
CA ILE A 213 0.80 14.40 -4.96
C ILE A 213 -0.01 15.70 -5.07
N ARG A 214 0.45 16.67 -5.85
CA ARG A 214 -0.29 17.93 -6.09
C ARG A 214 -1.60 17.69 -6.82
N GLN A 215 -1.60 16.83 -7.85
CA GLN A 215 -2.81 16.45 -8.56
C GLN A 215 -3.81 15.79 -7.60
N PHE A 216 -3.36 14.84 -6.80
CA PHE A 216 -4.20 14.24 -5.76
C PHE A 216 -4.75 15.30 -4.80
N TYR A 217 -3.91 16.22 -4.32
CA TYR A 217 -4.35 17.30 -3.43
C TYR A 217 -5.40 18.22 -4.07
N ALA A 218 -5.27 18.51 -5.36
CA ALA A 218 -6.24 19.32 -6.10
C ALA A 218 -7.64 18.67 -6.13
N THR A 219 -7.72 17.34 -6.15
CA THR A 219 -9.03 16.63 -6.10
C THR A 219 -9.74 16.78 -4.76
N MET A 220 -9.01 17.17 -3.70
CA MET A 220 -9.58 17.37 -2.37
C MET A 220 -10.29 18.72 -2.20
N ASN A 221 -10.34 19.57 -3.23
CA ASN A 221 -10.90 20.94 -3.20
C ASN A 221 -10.42 21.75 -1.99
N ALA A 222 -9.12 21.69 -1.72
CA ALA A 222 -8.53 22.32 -0.55
C ALA A 222 -8.22 23.79 -0.82
N ASP A 223 -8.63 24.68 0.10
CA ASP A 223 -8.42 26.12 -0.02
C ASP A 223 -6.97 26.56 0.23
N THR A 224 -6.22 25.75 0.99
CA THR A 224 -4.82 26.07 1.37
C THR A 224 -3.84 25.51 0.33
N PRO A 225 -3.02 26.33 -0.35
CA PRO A 225 -2.06 25.84 -1.33
C PRO A 225 -0.89 25.11 -0.65
N ILE A 226 -0.31 24.15 -1.34
CA ILE A 226 0.98 23.58 -0.96
C ILE A 226 2.05 24.59 -1.38
N THR A 227 2.92 24.97 -0.45
CA THR A 227 4.00 25.95 -0.70
C THR A 227 5.41 25.37 -0.53
N ASP A 228 5.54 24.33 0.30
CA ASP A 228 6.83 23.81 0.72
C ASP A 228 6.94 22.31 0.45
N VAL A 229 8.17 21.91 0.08
CA VAL A 229 8.62 20.52 0.01
C VAL A 229 9.79 20.36 0.96
N TYR A 230 9.64 19.52 1.97
CA TYR A 230 10.72 19.14 2.87
C TYR A 230 11.28 17.78 2.47
N TYR A 231 12.59 17.62 2.57
CA TYR A 231 13.22 16.33 2.25
C TYR A 231 14.24 15.91 3.31
N THR A 232 14.51 14.62 3.36
CA THR A 232 15.53 14.02 4.22
C THR A 232 15.99 12.66 3.69
N GLY A 233 17.15 12.18 4.14
CA GLY A 233 17.73 10.91 3.71
C GLY A 233 18.43 10.98 2.35
N CYS A 234 18.70 12.18 1.84
CA CYS A 234 19.55 12.43 0.66
C CYS A 234 20.33 13.75 0.83
N ALA A 235 21.35 13.96 0.04
CA ALA A 235 22.14 15.18 0.05
C ALA A 235 21.40 16.33 -0.66
N PRO A 236 21.66 17.61 -0.29
CA PRO A 236 21.11 18.75 -1.01
C PRO A 236 21.42 18.73 -2.50
N ASP A 237 22.63 18.34 -2.88
CA ASP A 237 23.10 18.26 -4.26
C ASP A 237 22.32 17.23 -5.10
N ASP A 238 21.77 16.19 -4.46
CA ASP A 238 20.90 15.22 -5.14
C ASP A 238 19.65 15.87 -5.74
N PHE A 239 19.16 16.97 -5.14
CA PHE A 239 17.99 17.71 -5.61
C PHE A 239 18.27 18.72 -6.72
N GLU A 240 19.51 19.09 -6.94
CA GLU A 240 19.87 20.21 -7.81
C GLU A 240 19.26 20.07 -9.21
N ALA A 241 19.32 18.88 -9.80
CA ALA A 241 18.76 18.59 -11.11
C ALA A 241 17.22 18.73 -11.19
N GLY A 242 16.51 18.61 -10.07
CA GLY A 242 15.04 18.72 -10.01
C GLY A 242 14.52 20.09 -9.55
N LEU A 243 15.40 20.96 -9.04
CA LEU A 243 15.00 22.21 -8.38
C LEU A 243 14.20 23.15 -9.30
N ASP A 244 14.60 23.28 -10.55
CA ASP A 244 13.91 24.18 -11.48
C ASP A 244 12.49 23.68 -11.79
N GLY A 245 12.32 22.38 -11.96
CA GLY A 245 10.99 21.77 -12.13
C GLY A 245 10.09 21.95 -10.91
N ILE A 246 10.66 21.86 -9.69
CA ILE A 246 9.91 22.07 -8.45
C ILE A 246 9.55 23.54 -8.27
N ARG A 247 10.48 24.46 -8.54
CA ARG A 247 10.25 25.91 -8.49
C ARG A 247 9.23 26.38 -9.53
N ALA A 248 9.21 25.77 -10.72
CA ALA A 248 8.18 26.05 -11.73
C ALA A 248 6.76 25.71 -11.24
N MET A 249 6.64 24.85 -10.24
CA MET A 249 5.39 24.55 -9.57
C MET A 249 5.06 25.51 -8.41
N ASN A 250 5.83 26.61 -8.23
CA ASN A 250 5.75 27.53 -7.10
C ASN A 250 5.94 26.84 -5.73
N LEU A 251 6.85 25.89 -5.65
CA LEU A 251 7.20 25.18 -4.42
C LEU A 251 8.62 25.53 -3.99
N GLU A 252 8.81 25.71 -2.69
CA GLU A 252 10.11 25.85 -2.06
C GLU A 252 10.60 24.52 -1.51
N VAL A 253 11.87 24.17 -1.78
CA VAL A 253 12.50 22.94 -1.30
C VAL A 253 13.43 23.26 -0.15
N ARG A 254 13.28 22.51 0.95
CA ARG A 254 14.09 22.69 2.17
C ARG A 254 14.43 21.34 2.79
N PRO A 255 15.62 21.18 3.38
CA PRO A 255 15.91 20.02 4.20
C PRO A 255 14.97 19.98 5.44
N LEU A 256 14.54 18.79 5.82
CA LEU A 256 13.76 18.59 7.04
C LEU A 256 14.68 18.62 8.26
N GLU A 257 14.51 19.60 9.12
CA GLU A 257 15.27 19.70 10.37
C GLU A 257 14.65 18.82 11.45
N VAL A 258 15.45 17.92 12.00
CA VAL A 258 15.04 17.03 13.10
C VAL A 258 15.62 17.54 14.41
N ASN A 259 14.85 18.36 15.11
CA ASN A 259 15.25 19.00 16.37
C ASN A 259 14.90 18.12 17.59
N LEU A 260 15.35 16.85 17.57
CA LEU A 260 15.19 15.91 18.69
C LEU A 260 16.57 15.54 19.26
N PRO A 261 16.66 15.13 20.53
CA PRO A 261 17.92 14.77 21.17
C PRO A 261 18.60 13.59 20.44
N PHE A 262 19.71 13.90 19.78
CA PHE A 262 20.50 12.95 19.02
C PHE A 262 22.00 13.18 19.29
N ASP A 263 22.59 12.32 20.12
CA ASP A 263 23.99 12.42 20.55
C ASP A 263 24.91 11.48 19.74
N ALA A 264 24.34 10.68 18.83
CA ALA A 264 25.10 9.78 17.98
C ALA A 264 25.77 10.54 16.81
N PRO A 265 26.87 10.02 16.23
CA PRO A 265 27.49 10.60 15.04
C PRO A 265 26.55 10.56 13.83
N GLY A 266 26.56 11.61 13.01
CA GLY A 266 25.81 11.72 11.77
C GLY A 266 24.64 12.69 11.81
N ASN A 267 23.91 12.76 10.68
CA ASN A 267 22.75 13.61 10.57
C ASN A 267 21.49 12.90 11.13
N PRO A 268 20.76 13.50 12.07
CA PRO A 268 19.50 12.92 12.57
C PRO A 268 18.50 12.57 11.46
N GLY A 269 18.52 13.27 10.34
CA GLY A 269 17.70 13.02 9.17
C GLY A 269 17.86 11.61 8.57
N ASP A 270 19.03 11.00 8.72
CA ASP A 270 19.28 9.63 8.22
C ASP A 270 18.68 8.55 9.11
N TRP A 271 18.26 8.92 10.33
CA TRP A 271 17.80 8.03 11.39
C TRP A 271 16.31 8.19 11.72
N LEU A 272 15.53 8.82 10.82
CA LEU A 272 14.12 9.09 11.09
C LEU A 272 13.33 7.86 11.50
N ALA A 273 13.55 6.74 10.82
CA ALA A 273 12.87 5.49 11.13
C ALA A 273 13.18 5.02 12.55
N CYS A 274 14.45 5.12 13.00
CA CYS A 274 14.86 4.77 14.36
C CYS A 274 14.26 5.74 15.38
N ILE A 275 14.37 7.05 15.14
CA ILE A 275 13.82 8.09 16.01
C ILE A 275 12.31 7.91 16.17
N GLY A 276 11.60 7.76 15.04
CA GLY A 276 10.15 7.57 15.01
C GLY A 276 9.69 6.30 15.72
N ALA A 277 10.43 5.22 15.59
CA ALA A 277 10.14 3.97 16.25
C ALA A 277 10.38 4.01 17.77
N MET A 278 11.29 4.87 18.25
CA MET A 278 11.50 5.11 19.69
C MET A 278 10.43 6.01 20.32
N ILE A 279 9.62 6.71 19.53
CA ILE A 279 8.50 7.48 20.06
C ILE A 279 7.43 6.54 20.56
N THR A 280 7.09 6.64 21.85
CA THR A 280 6.04 5.82 22.47
C THR A 280 4.77 6.63 22.69
N ASP A 281 3.62 6.02 22.42
CA ASP A 281 2.30 6.56 22.66
C ASP A 281 1.40 5.51 23.34
N LYS A 282 0.14 5.85 23.59
CA LYS A 282 -0.83 5.00 24.28
C LYS A 282 -1.04 3.63 23.61
N LYS A 283 -1.01 3.59 22.28
CA LYS A 283 -1.11 2.37 21.48
C LYS A 283 -0.16 2.49 20.29
N ASN A 284 0.80 1.61 20.24
CA ASN A 284 1.74 1.42 19.13
C ASN A 284 1.36 0.15 18.38
N ILE A 285 1.70 0.09 17.10
CA ILE A 285 1.67 -1.16 16.33
C ILE A 285 2.69 -2.11 16.97
N ASN A 286 2.22 -3.30 17.33
CA ASN A 286 3.08 -4.40 17.76
C ASN A 286 2.61 -5.71 17.12
N LEU A 287 3.15 -6.01 15.95
CA LEU A 287 2.84 -7.22 15.21
C LEU A 287 3.33 -8.48 15.94
N TYR A 288 4.40 -8.37 16.76
CA TYR A 288 4.93 -9.49 17.52
C TYR A 288 3.95 -9.95 18.62
N ASP A 289 3.44 -9.03 19.43
CA ASP A 289 2.44 -9.35 20.46
C ASP A 289 1.17 -9.93 19.81
N ARG A 290 0.79 -9.40 18.65
CA ARG A 290 -0.38 -9.87 17.92
C ARG A 290 -0.19 -11.30 17.45
N TRP A 291 0.95 -11.58 16.85
CA TRP A 291 1.32 -12.93 16.41
C TRP A 291 1.36 -13.91 17.56
N LEU A 292 1.99 -13.56 18.69
CA LEU A 292 2.01 -14.40 19.89
C LEU A 292 0.60 -14.66 20.46
N ALA A 293 -0.28 -13.66 20.41
CA ALA A 293 -1.67 -13.82 20.87
C ALA A 293 -2.49 -14.75 19.97
N ASP A 294 -2.24 -14.75 18.65
CA ASP A 294 -2.92 -15.63 17.71
C ASP A 294 -2.33 -17.06 17.79
N GLN A 295 -1.02 -17.24 17.96
CA GLN A 295 -0.40 -18.56 18.23
C GLN A 295 -0.93 -19.21 19.52
N LYS A 296 -1.22 -18.41 20.55
CA LYS A 296 -1.82 -18.92 21.80
C LYS A 296 -3.28 -19.38 21.62
N LYS A 297 -3.99 -18.89 20.62
CA LYS A 297 -5.36 -19.31 20.32
C LYS A 297 -5.38 -20.63 19.53
N ASP A 298 -4.40 -20.82 18.63
CA ASP A 298 -4.28 -22.03 17.81
C ASP A 298 -3.57 -23.18 18.56
N GLY A 299 -2.81 -22.84 19.59
CA GLY A 299 -2.18 -23.81 20.48
C GLY A 299 -3.13 -24.28 21.58
N VAL A 300 -3.69 -25.46 21.42
CA VAL A 300 -4.36 -26.20 22.52
C VAL A 300 -3.46 -26.16 23.76
N GLY A 301 -4.00 -25.57 24.82
CA GLY A 301 -3.36 -25.21 26.06
C GLY A 301 -2.22 -26.09 26.54
N LYS A 302 -1.02 -25.55 26.58
CA LYS A 302 0.00 -25.97 27.53
C LYS A 302 -0.35 -25.36 28.89
N VAL A 303 -0.97 -26.16 29.73
CA VAL A 303 -1.25 -25.83 31.13
C VAL A 303 0.09 -25.52 31.82
N HIS A 304 0.32 -24.25 32.14
CA HIS A 304 1.35 -23.89 33.10
C HIS A 304 0.87 -24.30 34.51
N PHE A 305 1.50 -25.33 35.04
CA PHE A 305 1.38 -25.65 36.46
C PHE A 305 2.05 -24.57 37.30
N GLY A 306 1.34 -23.51 37.62
CA GLY A 306 1.73 -22.52 38.63
C GLY A 306 1.03 -22.84 39.92
N LYS A 307 1.84 -23.01 40.96
CA LYS A 307 1.57 -23.33 42.36
C LYS A 307 0.28 -22.68 42.90
N GLU A 308 -0.70 -23.53 43.24
CA GLU A 308 -1.45 -23.46 44.49
C GLU A 308 -2.28 -24.72 44.65
N LEU A 309 -1.94 -25.56 45.63
CA LEU A 309 -2.63 -26.76 46.05
C LEU A 309 -3.91 -26.35 46.81
N ILE A 310 -5.04 -26.30 46.07
CA ILE A 310 -6.37 -26.32 46.70
C ILE A 310 -6.76 -27.80 46.93
N PRO A 311 -7.34 -28.15 48.08
CA PRO A 311 -7.51 -29.55 48.56
C PRO A 311 -8.22 -30.42 47.55
N PRO A 312 -7.69 -31.60 47.19
CA PRO A 312 -8.11 -32.40 46.04
C PRO A 312 -9.48 -33.05 46.14
N ALA A 313 -10.13 -33.01 47.33
CA ALA A 313 -11.41 -33.69 47.55
C ALA A 313 -12.62 -32.93 46.99
N VAL A 314 -12.61 -31.59 46.93
CA VAL A 314 -13.75 -30.76 46.45
C VAL A 314 -13.74 -30.68 44.92
N THR A 315 -12.56 -30.67 44.33
CA THR A 315 -12.42 -30.63 42.88
C THR A 315 -12.77 -31.96 42.24
N LEU A 316 -12.50 -33.09 42.88
CA LEU A 316 -12.83 -34.42 42.35
C LEU A 316 -14.36 -34.68 42.30
N ALA A 317 -15.11 -34.22 43.32
CA ALA A 317 -16.56 -34.32 43.30
C ALA A 317 -17.23 -33.42 42.28
N ALA A 318 -16.75 -32.19 42.08
CA ALA A 318 -17.24 -31.28 41.04
C ALA A 318 -16.90 -31.79 39.64
N CYS A 319 -15.72 -32.38 39.45
CA CYS A 319 -15.33 -32.99 38.15
C CYS A 319 -16.15 -34.23 37.83
N LEU A 320 -16.53 -35.05 38.82
CA LEU A 320 -17.38 -36.25 38.59
C LEU A 320 -18.81 -35.86 38.20
N VAL A 321 -19.37 -34.81 38.77
CA VAL A 321 -20.68 -34.28 38.41
C VAL A 321 -20.68 -33.67 37.02
N LEU A 322 -19.64 -32.91 36.71
CA LEU A 322 -19.44 -32.34 35.33
C LEU A 322 -19.20 -33.44 34.31
N PHE A 323 -18.42 -34.47 34.65
CA PHE A 323 -18.15 -35.61 33.75
C PHE A 323 -19.40 -36.42 33.48
N ALA A 324 -20.22 -36.65 34.50
CA ALA A 324 -21.52 -37.31 34.34
C ALA A 324 -22.48 -36.48 33.48
N GLY A 325 -22.53 -35.16 33.68
CA GLY A 325 -23.31 -34.22 32.86
C GLY A 325 -22.85 -34.20 31.39
N VAL A 326 -21.54 -34.14 31.17
CA VAL A 326 -20.94 -34.17 29.83
C VAL A 326 -21.14 -35.53 29.16
N ALA A 327 -21.05 -36.63 29.90
CA ALA A 327 -21.28 -37.98 29.35
C ALA A 327 -22.74 -38.18 28.91
N VAL A 328 -23.73 -37.71 29.69
CA VAL A 328 -25.16 -37.73 29.32
C VAL A 328 -25.41 -36.81 28.11
N TRP A 329 -24.81 -35.60 28.11
CA TRP A 329 -24.91 -34.68 26.98
C TRP A 329 -24.27 -35.24 25.71
N ASN A 330 -23.09 -35.87 25.83
CA ASN A 330 -22.38 -36.47 24.71
C ASN A 330 -23.15 -37.70 24.18
N GLY A 331 -23.75 -38.47 25.05
CA GLY A 331 -24.65 -39.60 24.67
C GLY A 331 -25.89 -39.14 23.91
N ALA A 332 -26.52 -38.06 24.38
CA ALA A 332 -27.68 -37.47 23.71
C ALA A 332 -27.31 -36.81 22.37
N THR A 333 -26.14 -36.16 22.33
CA THR A 333 -25.61 -35.55 21.10
C THR A 333 -25.19 -36.59 20.08
N SER A 334 -24.55 -37.69 20.52
CA SER A 334 -24.16 -38.80 19.65
C SER A 334 -25.39 -39.57 19.10
N ALA A 335 -26.48 -39.64 19.86
CA ALA A 335 -27.74 -40.19 19.36
C ALA A 335 -28.39 -39.27 18.31
N ARG A 336 -28.28 -37.94 18.46
CA ARG A 336 -28.75 -36.97 17.47
C ARG A 336 -27.90 -37.01 16.21
N ILE A 337 -26.58 -37.10 16.37
CA ILE A 337 -25.64 -37.20 15.24
C ILE A 337 -25.92 -38.47 14.45
N ARG A 338 -26.05 -39.63 15.10
CA ARG A 338 -26.41 -40.88 14.42
C ARG A 338 -27.75 -40.81 13.67
N LYS A 339 -28.74 -40.11 14.23
CA LYS A 339 -30.02 -39.88 13.55
C LYS A 339 -29.86 -38.97 12.32
N MET A 340 -29.00 -37.97 12.42
CA MET A 340 -28.69 -37.04 11.33
C MET A 340 -27.86 -37.70 10.24
N ASP A 341 -26.87 -38.53 10.64
CA ASP A 341 -26.06 -39.33 9.71
C ASP A 341 -26.90 -40.32 8.94
N HIS A 342 -27.86 -40.99 9.63
CA HIS A 342 -28.79 -41.92 8.97
C HIS A 342 -29.73 -41.19 8.00
N TRP A 343 -30.15 -39.94 8.35
CA TRP A 343 -30.97 -39.12 7.47
C TRP A 343 -30.13 -38.60 6.26
N MET A 344 -28.89 -38.23 6.47
CA MET A 344 -27.98 -37.80 5.37
C MET A 344 -27.58 -38.97 4.46
N GLN A 345 -27.58 -40.22 4.97
CA GLN A 345 -27.30 -41.42 4.18
C GLN A 345 -28.53 -41.97 3.46
N ASP A 346 -29.72 -41.41 3.72
CA ASP A 346 -30.92 -41.80 3.01
C ASP A 346 -30.79 -41.42 1.52
N SER A 347 -30.91 -42.46 0.68
CA SER A 347 -30.74 -42.30 -0.78
C SER A 347 -31.70 -41.28 -1.38
N ALA A 348 -32.88 -41.10 -0.80
CA ALA A 348 -33.86 -40.10 -1.24
C ALA A 348 -33.37 -38.66 -0.93
N VAL A 349 -32.74 -38.45 0.22
CA VAL A 349 -32.20 -37.14 0.61
C VAL A 349 -30.96 -36.80 -0.21
N GLN A 350 -30.07 -37.77 -0.45
CA GLN A 350 -28.92 -37.58 -1.30
C GLN A 350 -29.31 -37.25 -2.75
N GLU A 351 -30.32 -37.92 -3.27
CA GLU A 351 -30.80 -37.62 -4.62
C GLU A 351 -31.42 -36.22 -4.72
N GLN A 352 -32.18 -35.78 -3.70
CA GLN A 352 -32.73 -34.42 -3.64
C GLN A 352 -31.61 -33.37 -3.53
N TYR A 353 -30.57 -33.65 -2.74
CA TYR A 353 -29.42 -32.77 -2.61
C TYR A 353 -28.66 -32.65 -3.94
N ARG A 354 -28.39 -33.76 -4.61
CA ARG A 354 -27.75 -33.79 -5.94
C ARG A 354 -28.57 -33.01 -6.96
N GLN A 355 -29.87 -33.17 -7.00
CA GLN A 355 -30.73 -32.42 -7.91
C GLN A 355 -30.77 -30.93 -7.58
N ALA A 356 -30.71 -30.55 -6.31
CA ALA A 356 -30.62 -29.14 -5.89
C ALA A 356 -29.27 -28.52 -6.29
N GLU A 357 -28.21 -29.28 -6.14
CA GLU A 357 -26.86 -28.84 -6.53
C GLU A 357 -26.70 -28.69 -8.06
N GLU A 358 -27.24 -29.63 -8.82
CA GLU A 358 -27.31 -29.55 -10.28
C GLU A 358 -28.12 -28.33 -10.74
N ARG A 359 -29.29 -28.07 -10.11
CA ARG A 359 -30.08 -26.86 -10.41
C ARG A 359 -29.32 -25.56 -10.07
N LYS A 360 -28.60 -25.53 -8.96
CA LYS A 360 -27.80 -24.39 -8.54
C LYS A 360 -26.66 -24.13 -9.54
N ASN A 361 -25.95 -25.18 -9.95
CA ASN A 361 -24.86 -25.08 -10.92
C ASN A 361 -25.39 -24.65 -12.29
N TYR A 362 -26.54 -25.19 -12.71
CA TYR A 362 -27.22 -24.79 -13.95
C TYR A 362 -27.66 -23.32 -13.90
N SER A 363 -28.25 -22.87 -12.78
CA SER A 363 -28.63 -21.47 -12.59
C SER A 363 -27.42 -20.53 -12.60
N ALA A 364 -26.29 -20.94 -12.00
CA ALA A 364 -25.06 -20.16 -12.01
C ALA A 364 -24.48 -20.04 -13.43
N SER A 365 -24.45 -21.14 -14.20
CA SER A 365 -23.96 -21.10 -15.59
C SER A 365 -24.87 -20.27 -16.49
N LEU A 366 -26.18 -20.33 -16.28
CA LEU A 366 -27.14 -19.51 -17.02
C LEU A 366 -26.97 -18.02 -16.73
N SER A 367 -26.77 -17.67 -15.44
CA SER A 367 -26.50 -16.29 -15.04
C SER A 367 -25.21 -15.74 -15.65
N GLN A 368 -24.17 -16.58 -15.73
CA GLN A 368 -22.91 -16.21 -16.37
C GLN A 368 -23.09 -16.00 -17.89
N SER A 369 -23.89 -16.87 -18.54
CA SER A 369 -24.18 -16.71 -19.97
C SER A 369 -25.02 -15.47 -20.25
N ILE A 370 -26.02 -15.16 -19.40
CA ILE A 370 -26.80 -13.91 -19.50
C ILE A 370 -25.89 -12.69 -19.33
N ALA A 371 -24.97 -12.72 -18.34
CA ALA A 371 -24.02 -11.62 -18.16
C ALA A 371 -23.07 -11.44 -19.35
N GLN A 372 -22.69 -12.52 -20.03
CA GLN A 372 -21.94 -12.44 -21.28
C GLN A 372 -22.74 -11.83 -22.42
N VAL A 373 -24.00 -12.27 -22.59
CA VAL A 373 -24.88 -11.72 -23.64
C VAL A 373 -25.15 -10.23 -23.41
N ASN A 374 -25.43 -9.82 -22.16
CA ASN A 374 -25.64 -8.41 -21.83
C ASN A 374 -24.37 -7.57 -22.11
N ARG A 375 -23.18 -8.10 -21.79
CA ARG A 375 -21.93 -7.40 -22.15
C ARG A 375 -21.72 -7.30 -23.65
N MET A 376 -22.12 -8.34 -24.41
CA MET A 376 -22.07 -8.28 -25.87
C MET A 376 -23.07 -7.26 -26.43
N GLU A 377 -24.25 -7.17 -25.84
CA GLU A 377 -25.29 -6.18 -26.20
C GLU A 377 -24.82 -4.76 -25.90
N ASP A 378 -24.26 -4.52 -24.69
CA ASP A 378 -23.69 -3.24 -24.29
C ASP A 378 -22.52 -2.84 -25.23
N ASN A 379 -21.63 -3.76 -25.53
CA ASN A 379 -20.50 -3.53 -26.45
C ASN A 379 -20.98 -3.25 -27.89
N LEU A 380 -22.07 -3.88 -28.33
CA LEU A 380 -22.64 -3.65 -29.66
C LEU A 380 -23.31 -2.27 -29.73
N ALA A 381 -23.97 -1.84 -28.65
CA ALA A 381 -24.63 -0.54 -28.57
C ALA A 381 -23.67 0.66 -28.53
N THR A 382 -22.46 0.44 -27.98
CA THR A 382 -21.41 1.46 -27.89
C THR A 382 -20.31 1.26 -28.94
N TYR A 383 -20.50 0.37 -29.91
CA TYR A 383 -19.49 0.01 -30.89
C TYR A 383 -19.19 1.20 -31.83
N PRO A 384 -17.95 1.67 -31.89
CA PRO A 384 -17.58 2.76 -32.77
C PRO A 384 -17.65 2.26 -34.23
N ASP A 385 -18.54 2.87 -35.00
CA ASP A 385 -18.75 2.49 -36.41
C ASP A 385 -17.79 3.28 -37.32
N LEU A 386 -16.80 2.60 -37.88
CA LEU A 386 -15.92 3.21 -38.89
C LEU A 386 -16.64 3.31 -40.24
N THR A 387 -17.48 4.33 -40.37
CA THR A 387 -18.21 4.61 -41.58
C THR A 387 -17.34 5.31 -42.63
N GLU A 388 -17.77 5.26 -43.87
CA GLU A 388 -17.13 6.01 -44.99
C GLU A 388 -17.11 7.53 -44.70
N ASP A 389 -18.09 8.03 -43.95
CA ASP A 389 -18.17 9.44 -43.58
C ASP A 389 -17.06 9.83 -42.57
N VAL A 390 -16.71 8.95 -41.62
CA VAL A 390 -15.59 9.16 -40.70
C VAL A 390 -14.27 9.27 -41.46
N ILE A 391 -14.05 8.38 -42.42
CA ILE A 391 -12.83 8.39 -43.23
C ILE A 391 -12.76 9.68 -44.06
N ARG A 392 -13.86 10.08 -44.68
CA ARG A 392 -13.95 11.32 -45.46
C ARG A 392 -13.65 12.55 -44.59
N GLU A 393 -14.16 12.60 -43.41
CA GLU A 393 -13.93 13.73 -42.50
C GLU A 393 -12.46 13.81 -42.03
N ILE A 394 -11.80 12.67 -41.82
CA ILE A 394 -10.35 12.62 -41.56
C ILE A 394 -9.56 13.15 -42.76
N GLU A 395 -9.95 12.79 -43.97
CA GLU A 395 -9.33 13.26 -45.21
C GLU A 395 -9.57 14.77 -45.40
N ASP A 396 -10.77 15.26 -45.13
CA ASP A 396 -11.12 16.70 -45.24
C ASP A 396 -10.30 17.55 -44.23
N VAL A 397 -10.12 17.08 -42.99
CA VAL A 397 -9.28 17.73 -41.97
C VAL A 397 -7.80 17.73 -42.35
N SER A 398 -7.35 16.69 -43.07
CA SER A 398 -5.99 16.57 -43.59
C SER A 398 -5.70 17.54 -44.72
N GLY A 399 -6.73 17.91 -45.47
CA GLY A 399 -6.60 18.84 -46.59
C GLY A 399 -5.90 18.26 -47.83
N ARG A 400 -5.65 19.12 -48.85
CA ARG A 400 -5.08 18.65 -50.13
C ARG A 400 -3.59 18.33 -50.10
N ASP A 401 -2.90 18.73 -49.05
CA ASP A 401 -1.43 18.61 -48.95
C ASP A 401 -0.98 17.41 -48.12
N MET A 402 -1.92 16.65 -47.58
CA MET A 402 -1.65 15.43 -46.79
C MET A 402 -2.49 14.26 -47.31
N ASP A 403 -1.86 13.11 -47.44
CA ASP A 403 -2.47 11.84 -47.81
C ASP A 403 -2.65 10.97 -46.54
N VAL A 404 -3.85 10.44 -46.31
CA VAL A 404 -4.19 9.63 -45.16
C VAL A 404 -4.15 8.14 -45.52
N LYS A 405 -3.35 7.38 -44.76
CA LYS A 405 -3.24 5.92 -44.93
C LYS A 405 -3.67 5.21 -43.66
N ILE A 406 -4.87 4.64 -43.68
CA ILE A 406 -5.37 3.85 -42.54
C ILE A 406 -4.53 2.59 -42.42
N GLN A 407 -4.05 2.31 -41.20
CA GLN A 407 -3.25 1.13 -40.90
C GLN A 407 -4.11 0.01 -40.31
N GLY A 408 -5.07 0.36 -39.45
CA GLY A 408 -5.95 -0.61 -38.85
C GLY A 408 -6.89 0.00 -37.81
N LEU A 409 -7.91 -0.77 -37.47
CA LEU A 409 -8.82 -0.50 -36.38
C LEU A 409 -8.74 -1.67 -35.40
N ASP A 410 -8.39 -1.38 -34.14
CA ASP A 410 -8.53 -2.32 -33.06
C ASP A 410 -9.97 -2.29 -32.54
N MET A 411 -10.66 -3.39 -32.78
CA MET A 411 -12.08 -3.56 -32.50
C MET A 411 -12.38 -3.73 -31.01
N GLU A 412 -11.39 -4.08 -30.17
CA GLU A 412 -11.58 -4.22 -28.73
C GLU A 412 -11.49 -2.87 -28.01
N THR A 413 -10.64 -1.99 -28.49
CA THR A 413 -10.37 -0.69 -27.87
C THR A 413 -10.98 0.49 -28.61
N GLY A 414 -11.53 0.28 -29.80
CA GLY A 414 -12.00 1.36 -30.67
C GLY A 414 -10.89 2.24 -31.23
N THR A 415 -9.64 1.76 -31.20
CA THR A 415 -8.46 2.55 -31.58
C THR A 415 -8.21 2.46 -33.06
N LEU A 416 -8.37 3.57 -33.77
CA LEU A 416 -8.02 3.73 -35.19
C LEU A 416 -6.57 4.20 -35.29
N THR A 417 -5.76 3.45 -36.05
CA THR A 417 -4.37 3.83 -36.38
C THR A 417 -4.26 4.21 -37.83
N PHE A 418 -3.65 5.34 -38.11
CA PHE A 418 -3.41 5.81 -39.49
C PHE A 418 -2.17 6.70 -39.58
N ASN A 419 -1.65 6.83 -40.80
CA ASN A 419 -0.53 7.70 -41.12
C ASN A 419 -1.01 8.89 -41.97
N ALA A 420 -0.61 10.09 -41.57
CA ALA A 420 -0.72 11.28 -42.40
C ALA A 420 0.63 11.54 -43.10
N VAL A 421 0.65 11.55 -44.40
CA VAL A 421 1.87 11.70 -45.21
C VAL A 421 1.81 13.00 -45.97
N SER A 422 2.88 13.81 -45.91
CA SER A 422 2.97 15.09 -46.62
C SER A 422 4.39 15.32 -47.15
N ARG A 423 4.47 16.06 -48.24
CA ARG A 423 5.78 16.55 -48.76
C ARG A 423 6.28 17.80 -48.02
N GLN A 424 5.45 18.41 -47.25
CA GLN A 424 5.79 19.57 -46.41
C GLN A 424 5.83 19.16 -44.94
N VAL A 425 6.54 19.96 -44.13
CA VAL A 425 6.60 19.73 -42.68
C VAL A 425 5.19 19.81 -42.10
N ILE A 426 4.77 18.77 -41.41
CA ILE A 426 3.44 18.70 -40.78
C ILE A 426 3.43 19.51 -39.48
N ASP A 427 2.50 20.45 -39.36
CA ASP A 427 2.21 21.13 -38.12
C ASP A 427 1.42 20.18 -37.21
N ILE A 428 2.16 19.39 -36.39
CA ILE A 428 1.58 18.36 -35.51
C ILE A 428 0.55 18.93 -34.54
N PRO A 429 0.84 20.01 -33.77
CA PRO A 429 -0.14 20.56 -32.82
C PRO A 429 -1.40 21.07 -33.51
N GLY A 430 -1.25 21.74 -34.64
CA GLY A 430 -2.37 22.23 -35.43
C GLY A 430 -3.21 21.10 -36.00
N TYR A 431 -2.59 20.02 -36.48
CA TYR A 431 -3.28 18.88 -37.05
C TYR A 431 -4.04 18.09 -35.99
N VAL A 432 -3.39 17.77 -34.85
CA VAL A 432 -4.03 17.12 -33.68
C VAL A 432 -5.21 17.95 -33.15
N SER A 433 -5.05 19.28 -33.05
CA SER A 433 -6.15 20.14 -32.62
C SER A 433 -7.34 20.11 -33.57
N ARG A 434 -7.12 20.10 -34.88
CA ARG A 434 -8.21 19.99 -35.87
C ARG A 434 -8.94 18.66 -35.74
N LEU A 435 -8.22 17.54 -35.66
CA LEU A 435 -8.80 16.21 -35.43
C LEU A 435 -9.62 16.14 -34.14
N THR A 436 -9.12 16.71 -33.05
CA THR A 436 -9.86 16.75 -31.78
C THR A 436 -11.14 17.59 -31.91
N THR A 437 -11.14 18.66 -32.72
CA THR A 437 -12.29 19.56 -32.87
C THR A 437 -13.42 18.91 -33.68
N THR A 438 -13.17 17.86 -34.45
CA THR A 438 -14.23 17.14 -35.22
C THR A 438 -15.23 16.44 -34.32
N GLY A 439 -14.84 16.09 -33.08
CA GLY A 439 -15.66 15.28 -32.19
C GLY A 439 -15.74 13.79 -32.56
N LEU A 440 -15.04 13.37 -33.60
CA LEU A 440 -14.98 11.96 -34.02
C LEU A 440 -14.17 11.10 -33.06
N PHE A 441 -13.28 11.70 -32.30
CA PHE A 441 -12.35 11.02 -31.42
C PHE A 441 -12.48 11.47 -29.99
N GLU A 442 -12.50 10.52 -29.08
CA GLU A 442 -12.41 10.79 -27.65
C GLU A 442 -10.96 11.15 -27.26
N GLU A 443 -10.00 10.53 -27.94
CA GLU A 443 -8.57 10.78 -27.71
C GLU A 443 -7.80 10.76 -29.03
N VAL A 444 -6.91 11.73 -29.23
CA VAL A 444 -6.05 11.84 -30.41
C VAL A 444 -4.59 11.87 -29.96
N ASN A 445 -3.85 10.79 -30.22
CA ASN A 445 -2.44 10.67 -29.91
C ASN A 445 -1.62 10.45 -31.19
N TYR A 446 -0.43 11.04 -31.26
CA TYR A 446 0.55 10.67 -32.26
C TYR A 446 1.60 9.73 -31.67
N THR A 447 1.97 8.70 -32.43
CA THR A 447 2.91 7.65 -31.98
C THR A 447 4.27 7.73 -32.63
N GLY A 448 4.39 8.47 -33.74
CA GLY A 448 5.66 8.62 -34.44
C GLY A 448 5.64 9.75 -35.46
N TYR A 449 6.82 10.34 -35.69
CA TYR A 449 7.06 11.30 -36.76
C TYR A 449 8.37 10.99 -37.44
N SER A 450 8.39 10.81 -38.72
CA SER A 450 9.59 10.45 -39.48
C SER A 450 9.65 11.16 -40.84
N TYR A 451 10.85 11.25 -41.36
CA TYR A 451 11.11 11.74 -42.72
C TYR A 451 11.86 10.66 -43.51
N GLY A 452 11.33 10.26 -44.66
CA GLY A 452 11.93 9.29 -45.56
C GLY A 452 11.30 9.37 -46.92
N ASP A 453 12.01 8.96 -47.97
CA ASP A 453 11.53 8.99 -49.35
C ASP A 453 11.00 10.35 -49.83
N ASN A 454 11.55 11.43 -49.29
CA ASN A 454 11.15 12.81 -49.58
C ASN A 454 9.75 13.20 -49.08
N GLU A 455 9.23 12.48 -48.08
CA GLU A 455 7.92 12.69 -47.45
C GLU A 455 8.03 12.65 -45.94
N TYR A 456 7.20 13.44 -45.24
CA TYR A 456 7.02 13.44 -43.80
C TYR A 456 5.84 12.55 -43.49
N THR A 457 6.03 11.61 -42.57
CA THR A 457 5.01 10.69 -42.09
C THR A 457 4.75 10.92 -40.63
N LEU A 458 3.52 11.21 -40.27
CA LEU A 458 3.03 11.32 -38.90
C LEU A 458 2.10 10.12 -38.65
N SER A 459 2.46 9.29 -37.67
CA SER A 459 1.65 8.14 -37.25
C SER A 459 0.75 8.53 -36.08
N LEU A 460 -0.53 8.30 -36.23
CA LEU A 460 -1.55 8.62 -35.20
C LEU A 460 -2.24 7.37 -34.68
N SER A 461 -2.65 7.46 -33.44
CA SER A 461 -3.47 6.47 -32.74
C SER A 461 -4.60 7.22 -32.03
N CYS A 462 -5.81 7.06 -32.54
CA CYS A 462 -6.97 7.83 -32.12
C CYS A 462 -8.07 6.88 -31.63
N VAL A 463 -8.67 7.17 -30.50
CA VAL A 463 -9.82 6.41 -29.99
C VAL A 463 -11.09 7.04 -30.54
N LEU A 464 -11.88 6.26 -31.29
CA LEU A 464 -13.16 6.72 -31.84
C LEU A 464 -14.14 7.04 -30.70
N ALA A 465 -14.85 8.15 -30.82
CA ALA A 465 -15.93 8.49 -29.90
C ALA A 465 -17.06 7.43 -30.02
N ALA A 466 -17.65 7.06 -28.89
CA ALA A 466 -18.82 6.19 -28.89
C ALA A 466 -19.93 6.80 -29.76
N ALA A 467 -20.57 5.99 -30.59
CA ALA A 467 -21.75 6.45 -31.31
C ALA A 467 -22.80 6.92 -30.29
N ASP A 468 -23.26 8.17 -30.39
CA ASP A 468 -24.35 8.67 -29.57
C ASP A 468 -25.53 7.69 -29.68
N ALA A 469 -25.92 7.08 -28.55
CA ALA A 469 -27.12 6.25 -28.45
C ALA A 469 -28.40 7.11 -28.52
N GLY A 470 -28.42 8.04 -29.45
CA GLY A 470 -29.49 8.98 -29.72
C GLY A 470 -30.28 8.55 -30.96
N GLU A 471 -31.53 8.10 -30.72
CA GLU A 471 -32.60 7.90 -31.70
C GLU A 471 -32.56 6.64 -32.56
N VAL A 472 -32.83 5.49 -31.95
CA VAL A 472 -33.61 4.46 -32.62
C VAL A 472 -35.10 4.69 -32.28
N GLN A 473 -35.81 5.37 -33.18
CA GLN A 473 -37.28 5.34 -33.23
C GLN A 473 -37.78 3.96 -33.66
#